data_7de463187b0dbf19be5065b574fcbbac
#
_entry.id   7de463187b0dbf19be5065b574fcbbac
#
_cell.length_a   1.000
_cell.length_b   1.000
_cell.length_c   1.000
_cell.angle_alpha   90.00
_cell.angle_beta   90.00
_cell.angle_gamma   90.00
#
_symmetry.space_group_name_H-M   'P 1'
#
loop_
_entity.id
_entity.type
_entity.pdbx_description
1 polymer ?
#
loop_
_entity_poly.entity_id
_entity_poly.type
_entity_poly.pdbx_seq_one_letter_code
_entity_poly.pdbx_strand_id
1 'polypeptide(L)'
;MKVRTGVATAVGLAFSAILLVPFNALQAREQGGNKKPSLSLKATPAVSFAPSRVVVVAEVKGGANDHEEFYCPSVEWEWGDLTTSTAEADCDPYEAGKSEIKRRYTVEHRYKNPGGFRIILRLKKGSRVIATANTLVQVRPGLGQDQ
;
A
#
# COMPACT_ATOMS: atom_id res chain seq x y z
N MET A 1 -51.35 80.18 -5.71
CA MET A 1 -50.46 80.77 -4.71
C MET A 1 -49.96 79.72 -3.74
N LYS A 2 -48.64 79.60 -3.59
CA LYS A 2 -47.85 78.84 -2.67
C LYS A 2 -48.10 77.32 -2.51
N VAL A 3 -47.30 76.62 -3.27
CA VAL A 3 -46.94 75.21 -3.09
C VAL A 3 -46.03 75.09 -1.88
N ARG A 4 -46.24 74.16 -0.97
CA ARG A 4 -45.31 73.76 0.08
C ARG A 4 -44.90 72.29 -0.15
N THR A 5 -43.65 72.17 -0.47
CA THR A 5 -42.93 70.93 -0.68
C THR A 5 -42.73 70.22 0.65
N GLY A 6 -43.22 69.01 0.81
CA GLY A 6 -42.90 68.13 1.91
C GLY A 6 -41.82 67.13 1.51
N VAL A 7 -40.66 67.23 2.16
CA VAL A 7 -39.54 66.29 2.01
C VAL A 7 -39.81 65.07 2.90
N ALA A 8 -40.05 63.92 2.28
CA ALA A 8 -40.14 62.63 2.95
C ALA A 8 -38.74 61.98 2.93
N THR A 9 -38.11 61.89 4.09
CA THR A 9 -36.85 61.21 4.32
C THR A 9 -37.16 59.69 4.41
N ALA A 10 -36.80 58.95 3.36
CA ALA A 10 -36.82 57.49 3.40
C ALA A 10 -35.54 56.96 4.03
N VAL A 11 -35.66 56.40 5.22
CA VAL A 11 -34.61 55.62 5.86
C VAL A 11 -34.49 54.26 5.21
N GLY A 12 -33.46 54.09 4.38
CA GLY A 12 -33.13 52.80 3.78
C GLY A 12 -32.48 51.84 4.77
N LEU A 13 -33.18 50.81 5.16
CA LEU A 13 -32.63 49.66 5.86
C LEU A 13 -31.86 48.79 4.84
N ALA A 14 -30.55 48.90 4.94
CA ALA A 14 -29.65 48.00 4.20
C ALA A 14 -29.71 46.60 4.84
N PHE A 15 -30.43 45.70 4.15
CA PHE A 15 -30.34 44.27 4.47
C PHE A 15 -29.01 43.74 3.90
N SER A 16 -28.03 43.54 4.79
CA SER A 16 -26.84 42.75 4.47
C SER A 16 -27.24 41.30 4.29
N ALA A 17 -27.40 40.86 3.05
CA ALA A 17 -27.52 39.45 2.72
C ALA A 17 -26.16 38.77 2.96
N ILE A 18 -26.05 38.06 4.09
CA ILE A 18 -24.96 37.13 4.34
C ILE A 18 -25.16 35.97 3.38
N LEU A 19 -24.39 35.94 2.29
CA LEU A 19 -24.25 34.79 1.42
C LEU A 19 -23.59 33.67 2.21
N LEU A 20 -24.38 32.76 2.76
CA LEU A 20 -23.95 31.45 3.22
C LEU A 20 -23.44 30.68 1.99
N VAL A 21 -22.13 30.79 1.75
CA VAL A 21 -21.44 29.92 0.79
C VAL A 21 -21.50 28.51 1.38
N PRO A 22 -22.16 27.55 0.74
CA PRO A 22 -22.06 26.17 1.22
C PRO A 22 -20.61 25.77 1.13
N PHE A 23 -20.02 25.42 2.26
CA PHE A 23 -18.72 24.78 2.36
C PHE A 23 -18.90 23.40 1.71
N ASN A 24 -18.84 23.35 0.37
CA ASN A 24 -18.65 22.11 -0.34
C ASN A 24 -17.30 21.58 0.16
N ALA A 25 -17.37 20.69 1.13
CA ALA A 25 -16.24 19.82 1.42
C ALA A 25 -15.84 19.20 0.08
N LEU A 26 -14.74 19.69 -0.49
CA LEU A 26 -14.02 18.97 -1.51
C LEU A 26 -13.64 17.66 -0.83
N GLN A 27 -14.50 16.66 -0.97
CA GLN A 27 -14.10 15.29 -0.78
C GLN A 27 -13.01 15.08 -1.81
N ALA A 28 -11.78 15.12 -1.35
CA ALA A 28 -10.66 14.58 -2.09
C ALA A 28 -11.02 13.13 -2.38
N ARG A 29 -11.66 12.92 -3.53
CA ARG A 29 -11.77 11.61 -4.14
C ARG A 29 -10.34 11.18 -4.31
N GLU A 30 -9.90 10.28 -3.45
CA GLU A 30 -8.64 9.57 -3.65
C GLU A 30 -8.68 9.01 -5.08
N GLN A 31 -7.91 9.65 -5.95
CA GLN A 31 -7.68 9.20 -7.31
C GLN A 31 -6.77 7.95 -7.22
N GLY A 32 -7.28 6.90 -6.55
CA GLY A 32 -6.60 5.61 -6.48
C GLY A 32 -6.72 4.78 -7.76
N GLY A 33 -7.66 5.13 -8.65
CA GLY A 33 -8.07 4.27 -9.75
C GLY A 33 -7.05 4.05 -10.87
N ASN A 34 -6.03 4.88 -11.01
CA ASN A 34 -5.08 4.75 -12.13
C ASN A 34 -3.61 4.59 -11.69
N LYS A 35 -3.36 4.50 -10.40
CA LYS A 35 -2.01 4.31 -9.87
C LYS A 35 -1.70 2.82 -9.79
N LYS A 36 -0.60 2.41 -10.45
CA LYS A 36 -0.10 1.03 -10.37
C LYS A 36 0.12 0.61 -8.91
N PRO A 37 -0.29 -0.62 -8.52
CA PRO A 37 -0.01 -1.15 -7.20
C PRO A 37 1.49 -1.16 -6.89
N SER A 38 1.84 -0.88 -5.65
CA SER A 38 3.21 -0.95 -5.14
C SER A 38 3.35 -2.13 -4.18
N LEU A 39 4.55 -2.71 -4.11
CA LEU A 39 4.86 -3.83 -3.24
C LEU A 39 5.72 -3.35 -2.08
N SER A 40 5.36 -3.70 -0.85
CA SER A 40 6.16 -3.48 0.35
C SER A 40 6.44 -4.79 1.07
N LEU A 41 7.56 -4.88 1.78
CA LEU A 41 8.01 -6.09 2.46
C LEU A 41 8.44 -5.76 3.89
N LYS A 42 8.02 -6.58 4.85
CA LYS A 42 8.38 -6.47 6.25
C LYS A 42 8.74 -7.84 6.82
N ALA A 43 9.87 -7.94 7.49
CA ALA A 43 10.30 -9.13 8.22
C ALA A 43 10.16 -8.92 9.74
N THR A 44 9.72 -9.95 10.45
CA THR A 44 9.57 -9.91 11.91
C THR A 44 10.03 -11.24 12.51
N PRO A 45 10.96 -11.23 13.43
CA PRO A 45 11.77 -10.08 13.88
C PRO A 45 12.79 -9.63 12.82
N ALA A 46 13.11 -8.33 12.78
CA ALA A 46 14.16 -7.79 11.89
C ALA A 46 15.57 -8.07 12.46
N VAL A 47 15.68 -8.23 13.78
CA VAL A 47 16.91 -8.62 14.48
C VAL A 47 16.58 -9.78 15.44
N SER A 48 17.39 -10.83 15.42
CA SER A 48 17.19 -12.04 16.20
C SER A 48 18.51 -12.77 16.45
N PHE A 49 18.45 -13.92 17.10
CA PHE A 49 19.61 -14.79 17.36
C PHE A 49 19.44 -16.14 16.64
N ALA A 50 20.54 -16.69 16.16
CA ALA A 50 20.54 -17.99 15.50
C ALA A 50 20.28 -19.14 16.49
N PRO A 51 19.50 -20.18 16.12
CA PRO A 51 18.70 -20.27 14.91
C PRO A 51 17.45 -19.37 15.01
N SER A 52 17.10 -18.68 13.94
CA SER A 52 15.99 -17.71 13.91
C SER A 52 14.88 -18.11 12.98
N ARG A 53 13.65 -17.92 13.43
CA ARG A 53 12.43 -18.04 12.66
C ARG A 53 11.90 -16.66 12.36
N VAL A 54 11.79 -16.32 11.10
CA VAL A 54 11.38 -15.00 10.63
C VAL A 54 10.09 -15.12 9.82
N VAL A 55 9.09 -14.36 10.19
CA VAL A 55 7.85 -14.21 9.43
C VAL A 55 7.98 -13.00 8.52
N VAL A 56 7.75 -13.20 7.23
CA VAL A 56 7.84 -12.15 6.23
C VAL A 56 6.45 -11.88 5.67
N VAL A 57 6.07 -10.62 5.68
CA VAL A 57 4.78 -10.16 5.15
C VAL A 57 5.03 -9.20 4.00
N ALA A 58 4.48 -9.52 2.85
CA ALA A 58 4.42 -8.63 1.70
C ALA A 58 3.01 -8.06 1.55
N GLU A 59 2.94 -6.78 1.23
CA GLU A 59 1.67 -6.08 1.00
C GLU A 59 1.70 -5.36 -0.35
N VAL A 60 0.67 -5.62 -1.16
CA VAL A 60 0.38 -4.90 -2.40
C VAL A 60 -0.53 -3.72 -2.06
N LYS A 61 0.01 -2.50 -2.16
CA LYS A 61 -0.64 -1.25 -1.75
C LYS A 61 -1.05 -0.40 -2.93
N GLY A 62 -2.19 0.25 -2.80
CA GLY A 62 -2.73 1.13 -3.84
C GLY A 62 -3.20 0.37 -5.08
N GLY A 63 -3.55 1.11 -6.12
CA GLY A 63 -4.14 0.58 -7.34
C GLY A 63 -5.52 -0.06 -7.13
N ALA A 64 -6.32 -0.08 -8.16
CA ALA A 64 -7.58 -0.82 -8.18
C ALA A 64 -7.37 -2.30 -8.57
N ASN A 65 -8.41 -3.10 -8.62
CA ASN A 65 -8.35 -4.50 -9.03
C ASN A 65 -8.31 -4.70 -10.56
N ASP A 66 -8.28 -3.61 -11.31
CA ASP A 66 -8.18 -3.56 -12.77
C ASP A 66 -6.74 -3.76 -13.32
N HIS A 67 -5.76 -3.84 -12.43
CA HIS A 67 -4.38 -4.19 -12.80
C HIS A 67 -4.23 -5.72 -12.95
N GLU A 68 -4.66 -6.25 -14.09
CA GLU A 68 -4.67 -7.67 -14.40
C GLU A 68 -3.32 -8.37 -14.15
N GLU A 69 -2.20 -7.67 -14.38
CA GLU A 69 -0.87 -8.23 -14.15
C GLU A 69 -0.61 -8.63 -12.68
N PHE A 70 -1.32 -7.98 -11.73
CA PHE A 70 -1.25 -8.31 -10.30
C PHE A 70 -2.25 -9.40 -9.88
N TYR A 71 -3.13 -9.81 -10.78
CA TYR A 71 -4.01 -10.92 -10.53
C TYR A 71 -3.27 -12.24 -10.69
N CYS A 72 -3.27 -13.06 -9.64
CA CYS A 72 -2.65 -14.38 -9.63
C CYS A 72 -1.20 -14.43 -10.15
N PRO A 73 -0.28 -13.61 -9.61
CA PRO A 73 1.12 -13.70 -9.97
C PRO A 73 1.77 -14.91 -9.30
N SER A 74 2.80 -15.47 -9.91
CA SER A 74 3.72 -16.34 -9.21
C SER A 74 4.61 -15.51 -8.27
N VAL A 75 4.99 -16.09 -7.15
CA VAL A 75 5.71 -15.43 -6.06
C VAL A 75 7.06 -16.11 -5.88
N GLU A 76 8.14 -15.37 -6.09
CA GLU A 76 9.51 -15.85 -5.93
C GLU A 76 10.17 -15.15 -4.75
N TRP A 77 10.68 -15.92 -3.81
CA TRP A 77 11.43 -15.46 -2.65
C TRP A 77 12.89 -15.84 -2.77
N GLU A 78 13.77 -14.88 -2.57
CA GLU A 78 15.20 -15.05 -2.40
C GLU A 78 15.54 -14.68 -0.95
N TRP A 79 16.06 -15.62 -0.17
CA TRP A 79 16.19 -15.49 1.28
C TRP A 79 17.51 -14.84 1.72
N GLY A 80 18.47 -14.70 0.81
CA GLY A 80 19.80 -14.14 1.10
C GLY A 80 20.77 -15.11 1.76
N ASP A 81 20.34 -16.32 2.04
CA ASP A 81 21.13 -17.44 2.57
C ASP A 81 21.42 -18.50 1.48
N LEU A 82 21.41 -18.08 0.22
CA LEU A 82 21.55 -18.90 -0.99
C LEU A 82 20.36 -19.83 -1.25
N THR A 83 19.27 -19.69 -0.51
CA THR A 83 18.06 -20.45 -0.76
C THR A 83 16.99 -19.56 -1.42
N THR A 84 16.12 -20.21 -2.19
CA THR A 84 14.98 -19.59 -2.86
C THR A 84 13.74 -20.44 -2.65
N SER A 85 12.57 -19.83 -2.76
CA SER A 85 11.30 -20.55 -2.83
C SER A 85 10.35 -19.87 -3.79
N THR A 86 9.54 -20.67 -4.48
CA THR A 86 8.55 -20.19 -5.45
C THR A 86 7.19 -20.75 -5.09
N ALA A 87 6.18 -19.92 -5.18
CA ALA A 87 4.79 -20.32 -5.03
C ALA A 87 4.01 -19.88 -6.28
N GLU A 88 3.33 -20.80 -6.89
CA GLU A 88 2.38 -20.53 -7.96
C GLU A 88 0.97 -20.69 -7.40
N ALA A 89 0.05 -19.83 -7.84
CA ALA A 89 -1.35 -19.94 -7.50
C ALA A 89 -2.09 -20.44 -8.73
N ASP A 90 -2.99 -21.41 -8.51
CA ASP A 90 -3.96 -21.84 -9.48
C ASP A 90 -5.22 -20.98 -9.31
N CYS A 91 -5.52 -20.15 -10.30
CA CYS A 91 -6.63 -19.22 -10.25
C CYS A 91 -7.47 -19.32 -11.51
N ASP A 92 -8.74 -19.04 -11.36
CA ASP A 92 -9.64 -18.88 -12.50
C ASP A 92 -9.14 -17.76 -13.45
N PRO A 93 -9.56 -17.74 -14.71
CA PRO A 93 -9.24 -16.65 -15.62
C PRO A 93 -9.66 -15.28 -15.06
N TYR A 94 -8.85 -14.26 -15.35
CA TYR A 94 -9.16 -12.89 -14.91
C TYR A 94 -10.48 -12.41 -15.55
N GLU A 95 -11.39 -11.89 -14.70
CA GLU A 95 -12.63 -11.25 -15.11
C GLU A 95 -12.65 -9.79 -14.61
N ALA A 96 -12.66 -8.85 -15.54
CA ALA A 96 -12.71 -7.42 -15.20
C ALA A 96 -13.96 -7.08 -14.35
N GLY A 97 -13.75 -6.36 -13.27
CA GLY A 97 -14.82 -5.96 -12.33
C GLY A 97 -15.27 -7.06 -11.36
N LYS A 98 -14.73 -8.28 -11.46
CA LYS A 98 -15.02 -9.40 -10.54
C LYS A 98 -13.77 -9.91 -9.84
N SER A 99 -12.68 -10.08 -10.58
CA SER A 99 -11.43 -10.61 -10.02
C SER A 99 -10.79 -9.63 -9.06
N GLU A 100 -10.25 -10.15 -7.95
CA GLU A 100 -9.60 -9.36 -6.92
C GLU A 100 -8.11 -9.69 -6.84
N ILE A 101 -7.29 -8.66 -6.68
CA ILE A 101 -5.85 -8.81 -6.49
C ILE A 101 -5.58 -9.29 -5.07
N LYS A 102 -4.79 -10.34 -4.91
CA LYS A 102 -4.29 -10.75 -3.60
C LYS A 102 -3.35 -9.69 -3.04
N ARG A 103 -3.75 -9.06 -1.94
CA ARG A 103 -3.05 -7.91 -1.35
C ARG A 103 -2.00 -8.28 -0.32
N ARG A 104 -2.01 -9.52 0.19
CA ARG A 104 -1.12 -9.93 1.28
C ARG A 104 -0.56 -11.32 1.05
N TYR A 105 0.75 -11.44 1.21
CA TYR A 105 1.49 -12.70 1.19
C TYR A 105 2.26 -12.83 2.50
N THR A 106 2.09 -13.94 3.18
CA THR A 106 2.79 -14.21 4.45
C THR A 106 3.51 -15.55 4.30
N VAL A 107 4.78 -15.56 4.67
CA VAL A 107 5.62 -16.74 4.61
C VAL A 107 6.58 -16.72 5.78
N GLU A 108 7.08 -17.89 6.13
CA GLU A 108 8.05 -18.08 7.19
C GLU A 108 9.32 -18.69 6.64
N HIS A 109 10.47 -18.20 7.13
CA HIS A 109 11.77 -18.75 6.81
C HIS A 109 12.60 -18.94 8.08
N ARG A 110 13.45 -19.97 8.09
CA ARG A 110 14.34 -20.28 9.23
C ARG A 110 15.78 -20.12 8.82
N TYR A 111 16.45 -19.17 9.46
CA TYR A 111 17.89 -18.98 9.35
C TYR A 111 18.61 -19.83 10.41
N LYS A 112 19.47 -20.74 9.99
CA LYS A 112 20.22 -21.61 10.88
C LYS A 112 21.46 -20.94 11.43
N ASN A 113 22.10 -20.11 10.61
CA ASN A 113 23.38 -19.46 10.90
C ASN A 113 23.19 -17.94 11.15
N PRO A 114 24.09 -17.33 11.94
CA PRO A 114 24.14 -15.88 12.03
C PRO A 114 24.56 -15.24 10.71
N GLY A 115 24.10 -14.01 10.46
CA GLY A 115 24.40 -13.25 9.25
C GLY A 115 23.44 -12.09 9.02
N GLY A 116 23.77 -11.26 8.05
CA GLY A 116 22.88 -10.24 7.51
C GLY A 116 22.27 -10.75 6.20
N PHE A 117 20.96 -10.89 6.17
CA PHE A 117 20.24 -11.47 5.05
C PHE A 117 19.35 -10.43 4.38
N ARG A 118 19.53 -10.26 3.06
CA ARG A 118 18.61 -9.46 2.25
C ARG A 118 17.57 -10.38 1.66
N ILE A 119 16.33 -10.22 2.09
CA ILE A 119 15.18 -10.94 1.54
C ILE A 119 14.65 -10.14 0.36
N ILE A 120 14.48 -10.78 -0.78
CA ILE A 120 13.90 -10.19 -1.98
C ILE A 120 12.66 -10.98 -2.36
N LEU A 121 11.58 -10.27 -2.61
CA LEU A 121 10.35 -10.82 -3.18
C LEU A 121 10.18 -10.29 -4.59
N ARG A 122 9.87 -11.18 -5.52
CA ARG A 122 9.44 -10.85 -6.88
C ARG A 122 8.07 -11.42 -7.16
N LEU A 123 7.15 -10.57 -7.58
CA LEU A 123 5.89 -11.00 -8.19
C LEU A 123 6.12 -11.09 -9.69
N LYS A 124 5.70 -12.22 -10.29
CA LYS A 124 5.94 -12.50 -11.71
C LYS A 124 4.64 -12.89 -12.41
N LYS A 125 4.51 -12.45 -13.66
CA LYS A 125 3.47 -12.93 -14.57
C LYS A 125 4.18 -13.64 -15.73
N GLY A 126 4.10 -14.98 -15.72
CA GLY A 126 4.98 -15.79 -16.55
C GLY A 126 6.46 -15.51 -16.22
N SER A 127 7.27 -15.19 -17.23
CA SER A 127 8.69 -14.86 -17.05
C SER A 127 8.95 -13.41 -16.65
N ARG A 128 7.95 -12.52 -16.71
CA ARG A 128 8.12 -11.09 -16.47
C ARG A 128 7.95 -10.75 -14.99
N VAL A 129 8.93 -10.06 -14.41
CA VAL A 129 8.80 -9.47 -13.06
C VAL A 129 7.92 -8.23 -13.16
N ILE A 130 6.85 -8.19 -12.37
CA ILE A 130 5.86 -7.09 -12.33
C ILE A 130 6.06 -6.17 -11.14
N ALA A 131 6.56 -6.70 -10.03
CA ALA A 131 6.92 -5.93 -8.83
C ALA A 131 8.02 -6.63 -8.05
N THR A 132 8.85 -5.84 -7.38
CA THR A 132 9.92 -6.32 -6.50
C THR A 132 9.93 -5.50 -5.22
N ALA A 133 10.14 -6.15 -4.08
CA ALA A 133 10.39 -5.51 -2.79
C ALA A 133 11.51 -6.25 -2.06
N ASN A 134 12.20 -5.56 -1.15
CA ASN A 134 13.22 -6.20 -0.32
C ASN A 134 13.18 -5.68 1.11
N THR A 135 13.75 -6.45 2.03
CA THR A 135 13.96 -6.08 3.42
C THR A 135 15.22 -6.74 3.95
N LEU A 136 15.74 -6.26 5.06
CA LEU A 136 16.94 -6.80 5.71
C LEU A 136 16.57 -7.47 7.02
N VAL A 137 17.24 -8.58 7.30
CA VAL A 137 17.16 -9.28 8.59
C VAL A 137 18.58 -9.48 9.11
N GLN A 138 18.79 -9.16 10.38
CA GLN A 138 20.05 -9.40 11.08
C GLN A 138 19.88 -10.56 12.07
N VAL A 139 20.55 -11.67 11.82
CA VAL A 139 20.60 -12.81 12.75
C VAL A 139 21.97 -12.78 13.42
N ARG A 140 21.97 -12.60 14.73
CA ARG A 140 23.17 -12.58 15.57
C ARG A 140 23.55 -14.00 16.02
N PRO A 141 24.81 -14.26 16.40
CA PRO A 141 25.19 -15.52 17.05
C PRO A 141 24.29 -15.80 18.26
N GLY A 142 23.88 -17.05 18.43
CA GLY A 142 23.16 -17.50 19.62
C GLY A 142 24.08 -17.47 20.85
N LEU A 143 23.50 -17.32 22.04
CA LEU A 143 24.26 -17.41 23.28
C LEU A 143 24.87 -18.82 23.40
N GLY A 144 26.20 -18.94 23.43
CA GLY A 144 26.92 -20.19 23.55
C GLY A 144 27.57 -20.76 22.30
N GLN A 145 27.63 -20.00 21.21
CA GLN A 145 28.35 -20.36 19.96
C GLN A 145 29.80 -19.82 19.89
N ASP A 146 30.28 -19.25 20.98
CA ASP A 146 31.64 -18.70 21.09
C ASP A 146 32.64 -19.72 21.71
N GLN A 147 32.58 -21.00 21.27
CA GLN A 147 33.60 -22.01 21.62
C GLN A 147 34.20 -22.64 20.36
#